data_f2951c08e541bb374cdc27d2eec354ad
#
_entry.id   f2951c08e541bb374cdc27d2eec354ad
#
_cell.length_a   1.000
_cell.length_b   1.000
_cell.length_c   1.000
_cell.angle_alpha   90.00
_cell.angle_beta   90.00
_cell.angle_gamma   90.00
#
_symmetry.space_group_name_H-M   'P 1'
#
loop_
_entity.id
_entity.type
_entity.pdbx_description
1 polymer ?
#
loop_
_entity_poly.entity_id
_entity_poly.type
_entity_poly.pdbx_seq_one_letter_code
_entity_poly.pdbx_strand_id
1 'polypeptide(L)'
;RIDVGDNREHVEQFTISRMPRPGSRRWSAWDDLRDGQLWRLFTPVLLHFHPFHLLFNAFWLRDLGVPSERLQGPLHYSLFLLWTALVSNLAQLVFGHSPNFGGLSGVVYGLIGYLWARGSADPYSGFALSRGLVVFFVVWMALGFTGVRDGLLGGGIANYCHLGGFAAGALYGYIAARIATSRVRRQKASLP
;
A
#
# COMPACT_ATOMS: atom_id res chain seq x y z
N ARG A 1 4.67 26.95 18.79
CA ARG A 1 5.31 26.84 17.46
C ARG A 1 6.46 25.86 17.62
N ILE A 2 6.31 24.64 17.10
CA ILE A 2 7.42 23.71 16.98
C ILE A 2 8.26 24.25 15.83
N ASP A 3 9.53 24.54 16.09
CA ASP A 3 10.46 24.99 15.06
C ASP A 3 10.72 23.82 14.10
N VAL A 4 10.11 23.85 12.94
CA VAL A 4 10.18 22.80 11.91
C VAL A 4 11.44 22.94 11.05
N GLY A 5 12.26 23.98 11.31
CA GLY A 5 13.45 24.31 10.49
C GLY A 5 14.49 23.20 10.43
N ASP A 6 14.76 22.54 11.54
CA ASP A 6 15.85 21.55 11.65
C ASP A 6 15.40 20.12 11.25
N ASN A 7 14.10 19.84 11.24
CA ASN A 7 13.57 18.51 10.90
C ASN A 7 13.17 18.35 9.42
N ARG A 8 13.19 19.41 8.61
CA ARG A 8 12.77 19.34 7.20
C ARG A 8 13.63 18.37 6.39
N GLU A 9 14.93 18.43 6.54
CA GLU A 9 15.86 17.58 5.77
C GLU A 9 15.70 16.10 6.12
N HIS A 10 15.42 15.79 7.37
CA HIS A 10 15.18 14.42 7.80
C HIS A 10 13.86 13.86 7.25
N VAL A 11 12.79 14.66 7.23
CA VAL A 11 11.50 14.24 6.67
C VAL A 11 11.56 14.13 5.14
N GLU A 12 12.27 15.04 4.46
CA GLU A 12 12.44 15.03 3.01
C GLU A 12 13.10 13.75 2.47
N GLN A 13 13.92 13.06 3.27
CA GLN A 13 14.54 11.81 2.86
C GLN A 13 13.52 10.68 2.67
N PHE A 14 12.40 10.74 3.37
CA PHE A 14 11.36 9.72 3.35
C PHE A 14 10.19 10.07 2.40
N THR A 15 10.07 11.31 1.95
CA THR A 15 9.04 11.70 0.97
C THR A 15 9.39 11.20 -0.42
N ILE A 16 8.38 11.06 -1.29
CA ILE A 16 8.58 10.62 -2.67
C ILE A 16 9.33 11.65 -3.51
N SER A 17 9.34 12.91 -3.07
CA SER A 17 10.04 14.02 -3.71
C SER A 17 10.56 14.98 -2.66
N ARG A 18 11.67 15.66 -2.96
CA ARG A 18 12.13 16.81 -2.18
C ARG A 18 11.08 17.92 -2.21
N MET A 19 10.90 18.62 -1.10
CA MET A 19 10.03 19.78 -1.06
C MET A 19 10.67 20.93 -1.85
N PRO A 20 9.94 21.65 -2.72
CA PRO A 20 10.46 22.81 -3.42
C PRO A 20 10.97 23.85 -2.42
N ARG A 21 12.20 24.33 -2.59
CA ARG A 21 12.73 25.44 -1.81
C ARG A 21 12.07 26.74 -2.30
N PRO A 22 11.81 27.71 -1.42
CA PRO A 22 11.33 29.02 -1.84
C PRO A 22 12.26 29.61 -2.93
N GLY A 23 11.70 30.00 -4.08
CA GLY A 23 12.45 30.55 -5.22
C GLY A 23 13.15 29.53 -6.12
N SER A 24 13.07 28.22 -5.85
CA SER A 24 13.61 27.18 -6.74
C SER A 24 12.67 26.86 -7.90
N ARG A 25 13.22 26.35 -9.03
CA ARG A 25 12.43 25.73 -10.09
C ARG A 25 11.53 24.65 -9.50
N ARG A 26 10.35 24.43 -10.09
CA ARG A 26 9.48 23.29 -9.74
C ARG A 26 10.29 22.00 -9.86
N TRP A 27 10.60 21.39 -8.71
CA TRP A 27 11.23 20.09 -8.63
C TRP A 27 10.16 19.03 -8.74
N SER A 28 10.39 17.99 -9.51
CA SER A 28 9.46 16.87 -9.61
C SER A 28 10.05 15.63 -8.95
N ALA A 29 9.19 14.73 -8.47
CA ALA A 29 9.63 13.44 -7.94
C ALA A 29 10.39 12.60 -8.99
N TRP A 30 10.13 12.83 -10.26
CA TRP A 30 10.84 12.18 -11.36
C TRP A 30 12.29 12.64 -11.47
N ASP A 31 12.61 13.88 -11.09
CA ASP A 31 13.98 14.37 -11.08
C ASP A 31 14.80 13.65 -9.99
N ASP A 32 14.20 13.47 -8.79
CA ASP A 32 14.85 12.71 -7.72
C ASP A 32 15.11 11.25 -8.11
N LEU A 33 14.16 10.61 -8.80
CA LEU A 33 14.34 9.24 -9.28
C LEU A 33 15.40 9.15 -10.39
N ARG A 34 15.49 10.13 -11.28
CA ARG A 34 16.56 10.23 -12.29
C ARG A 34 17.94 10.45 -11.65
N ASP A 35 17.98 11.14 -10.53
CA ASP A 35 19.19 11.31 -9.70
C ASP A 35 19.56 10.04 -8.91
N GLY A 36 18.88 8.92 -9.16
CA GLY A 36 19.16 7.62 -8.53
C GLY A 36 18.58 7.42 -7.15
N GLN A 37 17.70 8.31 -6.66
CA GLN A 37 17.11 8.20 -5.33
C GLN A 37 15.93 7.21 -5.30
N LEU A 38 16.20 5.95 -5.72
CA LEU A 38 15.18 4.90 -5.89
C LEU A 38 14.50 4.47 -4.58
N TRP A 39 15.15 4.67 -3.43
CA TRP A 39 14.54 4.40 -2.12
C TRP A 39 13.25 5.19 -1.89
N ARG A 40 13.09 6.36 -2.53
CA ARG A 40 11.87 7.19 -2.44
C ARG A 40 10.62 6.51 -2.98
N LEU A 41 10.77 5.45 -3.77
CA LEU A 41 9.64 4.62 -4.18
C LEU A 41 9.06 3.78 -3.02
N PHE A 42 9.84 3.58 -1.96
CA PHE A 42 9.46 2.74 -0.82
C PHE A 42 9.30 3.53 0.48
N THR A 43 10.14 4.51 0.72
CA THR A 43 10.21 5.24 2.01
C THR A 43 8.93 5.95 2.43
N PRO A 44 8.02 6.41 1.53
CA PRO A 44 6.76 7.03 1.97
C PRO A 44 5.91 6.15 2.89
N VAL A 45 6.01 4.80 2.79
CA VAL A 45 5.25 3.90 3.68
C VAL A 45 5.64 4.04 5.16
N LEU A 46 6.83 4.57 5.46
CA LEU A 46 7.33 4.77 6.82
C LEU A 46 6.80 6.09 7.46
N LEU A 47 6.32 7.03 6.64
CA LEU A 47 5.86 8.33 7.11
C LEU A 47 4.43 8.25 7.66
N HIS A 48 4.25 8.73 8.89
CA HIS A 48 2.94 8.86 9.49
C HIS A 48 2.82 10.23 10.16
N PHE A 49 1.91 11.06 9.66
CA PHE A 49 1.74 12.44 10.13
C PHE A 49 0.83 12.56 11.37
N HIS A 50 0.15 11.45 11.75
CA HIS A 50 -0.72 11.42 12.91
C HIS A 50 -0.60 10.08 13.65
N PRO A 51 -0.53 10.06 15.02
CA PRO A 51 -0.38 8.83 15.79
C PRO A 51 -1.48 7.79 15.55
N PHE A 52 -2.74 8.24 15.43
CA PHE A 52 -3.85 7.33 15.11
C PHE A 52 -3.72 6.67 13.73
N HIS A 53 -3.16 7.40 12.74
CA HIS A 53 -2.89 6.83 11.42
C HIS A 53 -1.85 5.71 11.51
N LEU A 54 -0.78 5.91 12.29
CA LEU A 54 0.22 4.87 12.56
C LEU A 54 -0.40 3.66 13.26
N LEU A 55 -1.14 3.88 14.35
CA LEU A 55 -1.76 2.81 15.13
C LEU A 55 -2.76 2.01 14.30
N PHE A 56 -3.59 2.67 13.50
CA PHE A 56 -4.56 2.02 12.61
C PHE A 56 -3.86 1.16 11.55
N ASN A 57 -2.82 1.68 10.92
CA ASN A 57 -2.03 0.92 9.96
C ASN A 57 -1.31 -0.27 10.61
N ALA A 58 -0.70 -0.07 11.77
CA ALA A 58 -0.02 -1.13 12.50
C ALA A 58 -0.97 -2.25 12.94
N PHE A 59 -2.18 -1.88 13.40
CA PHE A 59 -3.23 -2.83 13.74
C PHE A 59 -3.59 -3.72 12.54
N TRP A 60 -3.93 -3.11 11.40
CA TRP A 60 -4.31 -3.88 10.21
C TRP A 60 -3.15 -4.64 9.58
N LEU A 61 -1.94 -4.08 9.60
CA LEU A 61 -0.75 -4.79 9.13
C LEU A 61 -0.51 -6.05 9.98
N ARG A 62 -0.71 -5.98 11.29
CA ARG A 62 -0.60 -7.14 12.18
C ARG A 62 -1.74 -8.13 11.96
N ASP A 63 -2.98 -7.65 11.96
CA ASP A 63 -4.19 -8.50 11.93
C ASP A 63 -4.31 -9.28 10.61
N LEU A 64 -4.03 -8.63 9.49
CA LEU A 64 -4.06 -9.25 8.16
C LEU A 64 -2.70 -9.84 7.75
N GLY A 65 -1.61 -9.23 8.20
CA GLY A 65 -0.26 -9.59 7.79
C GLY A 65 0.24 -10.88 8.44
N VAL A 66 0.07 -11.03 9.75
CA VAL A 66 0.56 -12.23 10.46
C VAL A 66 -0.04 -13.54 9.92
N PRO A 67 -1.36 -13.66 9.70
CA PRO A 67 -1.91 -14.83 9.03
C PRO A 67 -1.38 -15.03 7.60
N SER A 68 -1.24 -13.92 6.86
CA SER A 68 -0.73 -13.96 5.49
C SER A 68 0.72 -14.46 5.43
N GLU A 69 1.58 -13.98 6.31
CA GLU A 69 2.97 -14.42 6.41
C GLU A 69 3.07 -15.91 6.76
N ARG A 70 2.26 -16.37 7.73
CA ARG A 70 2.22 -17.81 8.12
C ARG A 70 1.83 -18.74 6.98
N LEU A 71 0.92 -18.29 6.11
CA LEU A 71 0.45 -19.08 4.97
C LEU A 71 1.39 -19.02 3.76
N GLN A 72 2.07 -17.91 3.54
CA GLN A 72 2.94 -17.70 2.38
C GLN A 72 4.41 -18.01 2.67
N GLY A 73 4.81 -17.91 3.92
CA GLY A 73 6.21 -17.87 4.35
C GLY A 73 6.81 -16.45 4.25
N PRO A 74 7.86 -16.18 5.05
CA PRO A 74 8.38 -14.83 5.26
C PRO A 74 8.93 -14.19 3.97
N LEU A 75 9.60 -14.97 3.11
CA LEU A 75 10.18 -14.44 1.87
C LEU A 75 9.10 -13.95 0.90
N HIS A 76 8.08 -14.76 0.62
CA HIS A 76 7.00 -14.37 -0.29
C HIS A 76 6.20 -13.19 0.27
N TYR A 77 5.96 -13.20 1.58
CA TYR A 77 5.27 -12.11 2.26
C TYR A 77 6.07 -10.80 2.16
N SER A 78 7.38 -10.83 2.42
CA SER A 78 8.24 -9.64 2.29
C SER A 78 8.26 -9.09 0.85
N LEU A 79 8.39 -9.96 -0.15
CA LEU A 79 8.35 -9.56 -1.56
C LEU A 79 6.97 -8.97 -1.94
N PHE A 80 5.90 -9.52 -1.40
CA PHE A 80 4.55 -9.00 -1.56
C PHE A 80 4.40 -7.59 -0.94
N LEU A 81 4.92 -7.36 0.28
CA LEU A 81 4.90 -6.03 0.92
C LEU A 81 5.68 -5.01 0.08
N LEU A 82 6.87 -5.37 -0.41
CA LEU A 82 7.66 -4.50 -1.29
C LEU A 82 6.93 -4.20 -2.60
N TRP A 83 6.31 -5.20 -3.22
CA TRP A 83 5.51 -5.03 -4.43
C TRP A 83 4.35 -4.05 -4.23
N THR A 84 3.56 -4.25 -3.17
CA THR A 84 2.42 -3.38 -2.89
C THR A 84 2.85 -1.97 -2.49
N ALA A 85 3.95 -1.80 -1.74
CA ALA A 85 4.53 -0.50 -1.43
C ALA A 85 4.95 0.24 -2.70
N LEU A 86 5.67 -0.43 -3.61
CA LEU A 86 6.11 0.15 -4.87
C LEU A 86 4.92 0.60 -5.73
N VAL A 87 3.95 -0.29 -5.97
CA VAL A 87 2.83 0.00 -6.88
C VAL A 87 1.92 1.08 -6.29
N SER A 88 1.65 1.03 -4.98
CA SER A 88 0.82 2.04 -4.31
C SER A 88 1.47 3.43 -4.36
N ASN A 89 2.77 3.53 -4.07
CA ASN A 89 3.49 4.80 -4.13
C ASN A 89 3.60 5.33 -5.57
N LEU A 90 3.84 4.45 -6.56
CA LEU A 90 3.83 4.84 -7.99
C LEU A 90 2.45 5.33 -8.43
N ALA A 91 1.37 4.66 -8.02
CA ALA A 91 0.02 5.10 -8.34
C ALA A 91 -0.25 6.51 -7.79
N GLN A 92 0.16 6.80 -6.55
CA GLN A 92 0.04 8.13 -5.96
C GLN A 92 0.93 9.15 -6.67
N LEU A 93 2.14 8.78 -7.09
CA LEU A 93 3.04 9.66 -7.82
C LEU A 93 2.48 10.05 -9.19
N VAL A 94 1.90 9.09 -9.90
CA VAL A 94 1.39 9.28 -11.27
C VAL A 94 0.05 10.03 -11.28
N PHE A 95 -0.87 9.67 -10.39
CA PHE A 95 -2.25 10.15 -10.42
C PHE A 95 -2.58 11.15 -9.30
N GLY A 96 -1.77 11.19 -8.24
CA GLY A 96 -1.93 12.14 -7.14
C GLY A 96 -1.38 13.52 -7.50
N HIS A 97 -1.95 14.56 -6.87
CA HIS A 97 -1.54 15.94 -7.12
C HIS A 97 -0.52 16.47 -6.11
N SER A 98 -0.19 15.71 -5.08
CA SER A 98 0.74 16.09 -4.02
C SER A 98 1.85 15.05 -3.85
N PRO A 99 3.13 15.47 -3.80
CA PRO A 99 4.23 14.59 -3.46
C PRO A 99 4.30 14.30 -1.95
N ASN A 100 3.59 15.08 -1.14
CA ASN A 100 3.57 14.96 0.31
C ASN A 100 2.49 13.97 0.73
N PHE A 101 2.83 12.70 0.73
CA PHE A 101 1.98 11.63 1.24
C PHE A 101 2.84 10.61 1.99
N GLY A 102 2.20 9.79 2.79
CA GLY A 102 2.87 8.73 3.52
C GLY A 102 1.89 7.83 4.26
N GLY A 103 2.42 6.72 4.73
CA GLY A 103 1.71 5.73 5.51
C GLY A 103 1.69 4.35 4.88
N LEU A 104 1.59 3.35 5.74
CA LEU A 104 1.49 1.94 5.36
C LEU A 104 0.13 1.58 4.73
N SER A 105 -0.81 2.52 4.65
CA SER A 105 -2.17 2.24 4.20
C SER A 105 -2.25 1.68 2.79
N GLY A 106 -1.37 2.08 1.87
CA GLY A 106 -1.27 1.46 0.55
C GLY A 106 -0.96 -0.03 0.62
N VAL A 107 -0.05 -0.44 1.52
CA VAL A 107 0.28 -1.85 1.78
C VAL A 107 -0.87 -2.58 2.46
N VAL A 108 -1.54 -1.95 3.43
CA VAL A 108 -2.74 -2.51 4.09
C VAL A 108 -3.84 -2.76 3.05
N TYR A 109 -4.12 -1.80 2.17
CA TYR A 109 -5.06 -2.02 1.06
C TYR A 109 -4.59 -3.13 0.11
N GLY A 110 -3.28 -3.28 -0.10
CA GLY A 110 -2.69 -4.40 -0.81
C GLY A 110 -3.03 -5.74 -0.17
N LEU A 111 -2.87 -5.86 1.16
CA LEU A 111 -3.25 -7.06 1.91
C LEU A 111 -4.75 -7.38 1.77
N ILE A 112 -5.60 -6.36 1.85
CA ILE A 112 -7.06 -6.54 1.69
C ILE A 112 -7.38 -7.05 0.28
N GLY A 113 -6.82 -6.42 -0.76
CA GLY A 113 -6.99 -6.85 -2.15
C GLY A 113 -6.51 -8.29 -2.37
N TYR A 114 -5.34 -8.63 -1.82
CA TYR A 114 -4.76 -9.96 -1.89
C TYR A 114 -5.66 -11.02 -1.25
N LEU A 115 -6.04 -10.82 0.01
CA LEU A 115 -6.84 -11.77 0.76
C LEU A 115 -8.22 -11.97 0.13
N TRP A 116 -8.83 -10.87 -0.33
CA TRP A 116 -10.10 -10.91 -1.04
C TRP A 116 -10.02 -11.72 -2.34
N ALA A 117 -9.09 -11.38 -3.22
CA ALA A 117 -8.97 -12.03 -4.52
C ALA A 117 -8.50 -13.49 -4.40
N ARG A 118 -7.56 -13.75 -3.48
CA ARG A 118 -7.04 -15.09 -3.22
C ARG A 118 -8.14 -16.01 -2.67
N GLY A 119 -8.87 -15.56 -1.64
CA GLY A 119 -9.96 -16.33 -1.04
C GLY A 119 -11.17 -16.51 -1.97
N SER A 120 -11.45 -15.51 -2.83
CA SER A 120 -12.54 -15.61 -3.81
C SER A 120 -12.22 -16.60 -4.94
N ALA A 121 -10.96 -16.64 -5.39
CA ALA A 121 -10.53 -17.51 -6.49
C ALA A 121 -10.14 -18.93 -6.03
N ASP A 122 -9.80 -19.10 -4.75
CA ASP A 122 -9.47 -20.39 -4.13
C ASP A 122 -9.98 -20.40 -2.68
N PRO A 123 -11.28 -20.74 -2.47
CA PRO A 123 -11.89 -20.76 -1.13
C PRO A 123 -11.25 -21.74 -0.14
N TYR A 124 -10.47 -22.70 -0.62
CA TYR A 124 -9.77 -23.69 0.21
C TYR A 124 -8.34 -23.27 0.57
N SER A 125 -7.91 -22.09 0.14
CA SER A 125 -6.53 -21.59 0.36
C SER A 125 -6.19 -21.27 1.81
N GLY A 126 -7.17 -21.18 2.70
CA GLY A 126 -6.99 -20.67 4.07
C GLY A 126 -6.97 -19.14 4.15
N PHE A 127 -7.04 -18.43 3.02
CA PHE A 127 -7.13 -16.97 2.96
C PHE A 127 -8.61 -16.57 2.93
N ALA A 128 -9.13 -16.08 4.05
CA ALA A 128 -10.51 -15.64 4.13
C ALA A 128 -10.60 -14.21 4.65
N LEU A 129 -11.28 -13.36 3.90
CA LEU A 129 -11.65 -12.03 4.34
C LEU A 129 -13.18 -11.91 4.34
N SER A 130 -13.74 -11.44 5.45
CA SER A 130 -15.20 -11.27 5.53
C SER A 130 -15.69 -10.22 4.51
N ARG A 131 -16.84 -10.46 3.89
CA ARG A 131 -17.45 -9.51 2.95
C ARG A 131 -17.65 -8.14 3.59
N GLY A 132 -18.06 -8.11 4.86
CA GLY A 132 -18.26 -6.86 5.60
C GLY A 132 -16.98 -6.04 5.71
N LEU A 133 -15.83 -6.70 5.94
CA LEU A 133 -14.55 -6.01 6.01
C LEU A 133 -14.12 -5.46 4.64
N VAL A 134 -14.31 -6.21 3.57
CA VAL A 134 -14.03 -5.72 2.21
C VAL A 134 -14.90 -4.49 1.89
N VAL A 135 -16.20 -4.57 2.16
CA VAL A 135 -17.13 -3.45 1.95
C VAL A 135 -16.71 -2.24 2.78
N PHE A 136 -16.36 -2.43 4.06
CA PHE A 136 -15.87 -1.36 4.91
C PHE A 136 -14.68 -0.63 4.28
N PHE A 137 -13.65 -1.35 3.84
CA PHE A 137 -12.47 -0.73 3.25
C PHE A 137 -12.74 -0.08 1.89
N VAL A 138 -13.60 -0.67 1.06
CA VAL A 138 -13.99 -0.08 -0.23
C VAL A 138 -14.78 1.20 -0.03
N VAL A 139 -15.74 1.21 0.89
CA VAL A 139 -16.49 2.43 1.24
C VAL A 139 -15.57 3.48 1.84
N TRP A 140 -14.67 3.07 2.75
CA TRP A 140 -13.69 3.96 3.36
C TRP A 140 -12.73 4.58 2.33
N MET A 141 -12.30 3.81 1.33
CA MET A 141 -11.52 4.31 0.19
C MET A 141 -12.33 5.28 -0.67
N ALA A 142 -13.58 4.93 -1.00
CA ALA A 142 -14.45 5.80 -1.82
C ALA A 142 -14.71 7.15 -1.13
N LEU A 143 -14.95 7.16 0.18
CA LEU A 143 -15.08 8.38 0.97
C LEU A 143 -13.83 9.27 0.93
N GLY A 144 -12.65 8.68 0.75
CA GLY A 144 -11.42 9.43 0.56
C GLY A 144 -11.43 10.34 -0.67
N PHE A 145 -12.11 9.93 -1.75
CA PHE A 145 -12.22 10.74 -2.97
C PHE A 145 -13.25 11.87 -2.88
N THR A 146 -14.09 11.90 -1.85
CA THR A 146 -15.12 12.95 -1.69
C THR A 146 -14.60 14.23 -1.04
N GLY A 147 -13.38 14.23 -0.48
CA GLY A 147 -12.84 15.34 0.31
C GLY A 147 -13.44 15.51 1.71
N VAL A 148 -14.53 14.81 2.04
CA VAL A 148 -15.21 14.89 3.36
C VAL A 148 -14.23 14.58 4.51
N ARG A 149 -13.35 13.62 4.31
CA ARG A 149 -12.37 13.20 5.33
C ARG A 149 -11.22 14.19 5.51
N ASP A 150 -10.86 14.93 4.47
CA ASP A 150 -9.79 15.94 4.54
C ASP A 150 -10.19 17.07 5.50
N GLY A 151 -11.46 17.44 5.49
CA GLY A 151 -12.03 18.40 6.45
C GLY A 151 -12.08 17.87 7.89
N LEU A 152 -12.28 16.57 8.09
CA LEU A 152 -12.40 15.94 9.41
C LEU A 152 -11.03 15.60 10.04
N LEU A 153 -10.06 15.20 9.23
CA LEU A 153 -8.77 14.67 9.70
C LEU A 153 -7.59 15.64 9.50
N GLY A 154 -7.85 16.82 8.93
CA GLY A 154 -6.85 17.90 8.81
C GLY A 154 -5.72 17.63 7.82
N GLY A 155 -5.91 16.74 6.83
CA GLY A 155 -4.87 16.45 5.84
C GLY A 155 -5.38 15.66 4.64
N GLY A 156 -4.75 15.85 3.48
CA GLY A 156 -5.06 15.14 2.25
C GLY A 156 -4.78 13.64 2.34
N ILE A 157 -5.70 12.83 1.82
CA ILE A 157 -5.58 11.38 1.81
C ILE A 157 -4.96 10.94 0.48
N ALA A 158 -4.01 10.02 0.54
CA ALA A 158 -3.35 9.42 -0.61
C ALA A 158 -4.26 8.35 -1.28
N ASN A 159 -5.37 8.78 -1.88
CA ASN A 159 -6.40 7.89 -2.40
C ASN A 159 -5.92 6.98 -3.52
N TYR A 160 -5.05 7.49 -4.41
CA TYR A 160 -4.47 6.67 -5.47
C TYR A 160 -3.47 5.64 -4.93
N CYS A 161 -2.82 5.93 -3.80
CA CYS A 161 -2.03 4.94 -3.07
C CYS A 161 -2.89 3.77 -2.60
N HIS A 162 -4.06 4.05 -2.02
CA HIS A 162 -5.01 3.03 -1.59
C HIS A 162 -5.53 2.18 -2.75
N LEU A 163 -5.96 2.83 -3.83
CA LEU A 163 -6.48 2.17 -5.02
C LEU A 163 -5.40 1.31 -5.70
N GLY A 164 -4.19 1.86 -5.87
CA GLY A 164 -3.04 1.15 -6.45
C GLY A 164 -2.63 -0.05 -5.62
N GLY A 165 -2.57 0.10 -4.29
CA GLY A 165 -2.28 -0.99 -3.36
C GLY A 165 -3.32 -2.10 -3.45
N PHE A 166 -4.61 -1.76 -3.38
CA PHE A 166 -5.70 -2.74 -3.50
C PHE A 166 -5.64 -3.51 -4.83
N ALA A 167 -5.49 -2.80 -5.94
CA ALA A 167 -5.42 -3.41 -7.27
C ALA A 167 -4.20 -4.34 -7.42
N ALA A 168 -3.01 -3.89 -6.95
CA ALA A 168 -1.79 -4.68 -6.97
C ALA A 168 -1.91 -5.96 -6.13
N GLY A 169 -2.50 -5.85 -4.95
CA GLY A 169 -2.76 -6.99 -4.07
C GLY A 169 -3.77 -7.95 -4.67
N ALA A 170 -4.87 -7.46 -5.21
CA ALA A 170 -5.91 -8.28 -5.85
C ALA A 170 -5.36 -9.06 -7.05
N LEU A 171 -4.57 -8.40 -7.91
CA LEU A 171 -3.91 -9.05 -9.05
C LEU A 171 -2.96 -10.16 -8.58
N TYR A 172 -2.11 -9.86 -7.60
CA TYR A 172 -1.18 -10.83 -7.04
C TYR A 172 -1.93 -12.04 -6.43
N GLY A 173 -2.98 -11.79 -5.65
CA GLY A 173 -3.79 -12.84 -5.02
C GLY A 173 -4.50 -13.73 -6.04
N TYR A 174 -5.04 -13.14 -7.09
CA TYR A 174 -5.67 -13.89 -8.18
C TYR A 174 -4.66 -14.79 -8.92
N ILE A 175 -3.50 -14.25 -9.29
CA ILE A 175 -2.43 -15.02 -9.95
C ILE A 175 -1.97 -16.16 -9.06
N ALA A 176 -1.73 -15.91 -7.77
CA ALA A 176 -1.33 -16.94 -6.81
C ALA A 176 -2.38 -18.06 -6.67
N ALA A 177 -3.68 -17.71 -6.70
CA ALA A 177 -4.76 -18.69 -6.71
C ALA A 177 -4.69 -19.57 -7.97
N ARG A 178 -4.55 -18.97 -9.14
CA ARG A 178 -4.51 -19.70 -10.41
C ARG A 178 -3.32 -20.67 -10.49
N ILE A 179 -2.16 -20.25 -9.99
CA ILE A 179 -0.95 -21.12 -9.92
C ILE A 179 -1.20 -22.30 -8.99
N ALA A 180 -1.74 -22.06 -7.79
CA ALA A 180 -1.98 -23.12 -6.81
C ALA A 180 -2.99 -24.15 -7.34
N THR A 181 -4.11 -23.70 -7.88
CA THR A 181 -5.14 -24.60 -8.44
C THR A 181 -4.64 -25.42 -9.64
N SER A 182 -3.77 -24.82 -10.47
CA SER A 182 -3.18 -25.55 -11.61
C SER A 182 -2.21 -26.65 -11.16
N ARG A 183 -1.44 -26.41 -10.09
CA ARG A 183 -0.54 -27.43 -9.51
C ARG A 183 -1.32 -28.62 -8.96
N VAL A 184 -2.40 -28.37 -8.22
CA VAL A 184 -3.27 -29.45 -7.68
C VAL A 184 -3.89 -30.25 -8.80
N ARG A 185 -4.36 -29.63 -9.87
CA ARG A 185 -4.92 -30.32 -11.05
C ARG A 185 -3.90 -31.24 -11.73
N ARG A 186 -2.67 -30.77 -11.90
CA ARG A 186 -1.57 -31.58 -12.50
C ARG A 186 -1.21 -32.78 -11.64
N GLN A 187 -1.13 -32.61 -10.32
CA GLN A 187 -0.85 -33.69 -9.40
C GLN A 187 -1.95 -34.78 -9.46
N LYS A 188 -3.22 -34.35 -9.51
CA LYS A 188 -4.35 -35.31 -9.64
C LYS A 188 -4.34 -36.08 -10.98
N ALA A 189 -3.91 -35.45 -12.06
CA ALA A 189 -3.83 -36.04 -13.38
C ALA A 189 -2.63 -36.99 -13.55
N SER A 190 -1.61 -36.91 -12.66
CA SER A 190 -0.43 -37.77 -12.66
C SER A 190 -0.55 -38.98 -11.70
N LEU A 191 -1.66 -39.11 -10.98
CA LEU A 191 -1.95 -40.30 -10.16
C LEU A 191 -2.55 -41.38 -11.05
N PRO A 192 -2.07 -42.65 -10.92
CA PRO A 192 -2.54 -43.78 -11.71
C PRO A 192 -4.01 -44.09 -11.44
#